data_c5970ebf6cecaecd3e8ad785b37381f2
#
_entry.id   c5970ebf6cecaecd3e8ad785b37381f2
#
_cell.length_a   1.000
_cell.length_b   1.000
_cell.length_c   1.000
_cell.angle_alpha   90.00
_cell.angle_beta   90.00
_cell.angle_gamma   90.00
#
_symmetry.space_group_name_H-M   'P 1'
#
loop_
_entity.id
_entity.type
_entity.pdbx_description
1 polymer ?
#
loop_
_entity_poly.entity_id
_entity_poly.type
_entity_poly.pdbx_seq_one_letter_code
_entity_poly.pdbx_strand_id
1 'polypeptide(L)'
;LSEWGDKLLDFYNKNPEFVKPNSRFNEVVSFVEQGLKDLSISRTSFDWGIKVPGNENHVIYVWIDALTNYLTALGYPDVKSERYLNYWPANYHIVGKDILRFHAIYWPALLMAANLPLPNQIIAHGWWTVEKEKMSKSMGNVIDPNEMISKYGLDQFRFFLLREVPFGNDGDFSISSLVSRVNSDLANSFGNLVNRVFSMTNKNLDGLIPDAEITDKEKILIETCDEKISDYMVFFKNVEISKALESVSDIISSCLLYTSDAADESCSV
;
A
#
# COMPACT_ATOMS: atom_id res chain seq x y z
N LEU A 1 -4.21 -26.04 -15.16
CA LEU A 1 -3.37 -25.31 -14.19
C LEU A 1 -2.29 -26.20 -13.60
N SER A 2 -2.56 -27.50 -13.43
CA SER A 2 -1.61 -28.49 -12.90
C SER A 2 -0.26 -28.49 -13.63
N GLU A 3 -0.26 -28.30 -14.95
CA GLU A 3 0.96 -28.28 -15.79
C GLU A 3 1.84 -27.01 -15.58
N TRP A 4 1.36 -26.03 -14.84
CA TRP A 4 2.04 -24.73 -14.65
C TRP A 4 2.82 -24.65 -13.34
N GLY A 5 2.71 -25.63 -12.44
CA GLY A 5 3.34 -25.61 -11.13
C GLY A 5 4.85 -25.36 -11.20
N ASP A 6 5.58 -26.19 -11.95
CA ASP A 6 7.05 -26.08 -12.06
C ASP A 6 7.49 -24.75 -12.72
N LYS A 7 6.73 -24.28 -13.71
CA LYS A 7 7.03 -22.98 -14.35
C LYS A 7 6.80 -21.80 -13.43
N LEU A 8 5.77 -21.86 -12.58
CA LEU A 8 5.51 -20.83 -11.58
C LEU A 8 6.60 -20.84 -10.50
N LEU A 9 7.02 -22.02 -10.01
CA LEU A 9 8.10 -22.13 -9.02
C LEU A 9 9.42 -21.61 -9.58
N ASP A 10 9.77 -21.96 -10.82
CA ASP A 10 10.97 -21.41 -11.50
C ASP A 10 10.87 -19.88 -11.63
N PHE A 11 9.70 -19.36 -11.96
CA PHE A 11 9.47 -17.92 -12.04
C PHE A 11 9.65 -17.24 -10.67
N TYR A 12 9.06 -17.78 -9.59
CA TYR A 12 9.19 -17.21 -8.25
C TYR A 12 10.63 -17.24 -7.74
N ASN A 13 11.36 -18.32 -8.00
CA ASN A 13 12.76 -18.43 -7.65
C ASN A 13 13.64 -17.35 -8.33
N LYS A 14 13.31 -17.00 -9.57
CA LYS A 14 13.99 -15.92 -10.32
C LYS A 14 13.51 -14.53 -9.93
N ASN A 15 12.32 -14.42 -9.33
CA ASN A 15 11.67 -13.16 -8.99
C ASN A 15 11.15 -13.17 -7.54
N PRO A 16 12.03 -13.21 -6.52
CA PRO A 16 11.62 -13.32 -5.10
C PRO A 16 10.83 -12.12 -4.61
N GLU A 17 10.90 -10.99 -5.33
CA GLU A 17 10.17 -9.77 -5.03
C GLU A 17 8.80 -9.68 -5.71
N PHE A 18 8.38 -10.71 -6.44
CA PHE A 18 7.14 -10.70 -7.22
C PHE A 18 5.89 -10.52 -6.35
N VAL A 19 5.90 -11.08 -5.13
CA VAL A 19 4.79 -10.93 -4.17
C VAL A 19 5.28 -10.26 -2.89
N LYS A 20 4.57 -9.22 -2.44
CA LYS A 20 4.83 -8.53 -1.17
C LYS A 20 3.58 -8.58 -0.27
N PRO A 21 3.78 -8.63 1.06
CA PRO A 21 5.03 -8.83 1.80
C PRO A 21 5.54 -10.28 1.69
N ASN A 22 6.77 -10.53 2.16
CA ASN A 22 7.42 -11.85 2.07
C ASN A 22 6.59 -12.99 2.69
N SER A 23 5.82 -12.73 3.72
CA SER A 23 4.91 -13.73 4.30
C SER A 23 3.89 -14.24 3.29
N ARG A 24 3.40 -13.36 2.40
CA ARG A 24 2.48 -13.71 1.32
C ARG A 24 3.17 -14.40 0.16
N PHE A 25 4.41 -14.03 -0.13
CA PHE A 25 5.24 -14.79 -1.08
C PHE A 25 5.40 -16.24 -0.64
N ASN A 26 5.77 -16.46 0.62
CA ASN A 26 5.93 -17.81 1.17
C ASN A 26 4.62 -18.62 1.14
N GLU A 27 3.47 -17.97 1.41
CA GLU A 27 2.15 -18.60 1.29
C GLU A 27 1.88 -19.07 -0.15
N VAL A 28 2.20 -18.24 -1.14
CA VAL A 28 2.02 -18.55 -2.57
C VAL A 28 2.90 -19.71 -2.99
N VAL A 29 4.19 -19.66 -2.67
CA VAL A 29 5.17 -20.72 -2.99
C VAL A 29 4.74 -22.04 -2.37
N SER A 30 4.46 -22.06 -1.06
CA SER A 30 4.01 -23.27 -0.37
C SER A 30 2.73 -23.86 -0.97
N PHE A 31 1.80 -23.02 -1.41
CA PHE A 31 0.57 -23.50 -2.06
C PHE A 31 0.86 -24.18 -3.40
N VAL A 32 1.80 -23.64 -4.20
CA VAL A 32 2.17 -24.22 -5.50
C VAL A 32 2.97 -25.52 -5.31
N GLU A 33 3.88 -25.58 -4.32
CA GLU A 33 4.66 -26.77 -3.97
C GLU A 33 3.80 -27.96 -3.56
N GLN A 34 2.63 -27.73 -2.97
CA GLN A 34 1.67 -28.80 -2.63
C GLN A 34 1.02 -29.45 -3.86
N GLY A 35 1.29 -28.93 -5.05
CA GLY A 35 0.73 -29.37 -6.31
C GLY A 35 -0.57 -28.66 -6.68
N LEU A 36 -0.58 -28.13 -7.90
CA LEU A 36 -1.74 -27.44 -8.43
C LEU A 36 -2.74 -28.43 -9.04
N LYS A 37 -4.02 -28.21 -8.80
CA LYS A 37 -5.13 -28.91 -9.46
C LYS A 37 -5.66 -28.06 -10.60
N ASP A 38 -6.23 -28.71 -11.62
CA ASP A 38 -6.86 -27.99 -12.72
C ASP A 38 -8.02 -27.13 -12.22
N LEU A 39 -8.07 -25.92 -12.74
CA LEU A 39 -9.10 -24.95 -12.43
C LEU A 39 -10.25 -25.09 -13.43
N SER A 40 -11.46 -25.29 -12.94
CA SER A 40 -12.66 -25.16 -13.76
C SER A 40 -12.89 -23.69 -14.12
N ILE A 41 -12.83 -23.38 -15.42
CA ILE A 41 -13.03 -22.02 -15.96
C ILE A 41 -14.50 -21.73 -16.31
N SER A 42 -15.40 -22.65 -16.04
CA SER A 42 -16.84 -22.49 -16.27
C SER A 42 -17.67 -23.08 -15.12
N ARG A 43 -18.95 -22.75 -15.10
CA ARG A 43 -19.92 -23.22 -14.10
C ARG A 43 -21.19 -23.69 -14.79
N THR A 44 -21.84 -24.69 -14.19
CA THR A 44 -23.15 -25.24 -14.65
C THR A 44 -24.22 -25.12 -13.56
N SER A 45 -23.88 -24.59 -12.39
CA SER A 45 -24.78 -24.48 -11.25
C SER A 45 -25.82 -23.35 -11.33
N PHE A 46 -25.67 -22.47 -12.33
CA PHE A 46 -26.57 -21.34 -12.60
C PHE A 46 -26.47 -20.95 -14.07
N ASP A 47 -27.53 -20.30 -14.60
CA ASP A 47 -27.65 -19.91 -16.01
C ASP A 47 -27.29 -18.44 -16.29
N TRP A 48 -27.21 -17.62 -15.27
CA TRP A 48 -26.86 -16.20 -15.40
C TRP A 48 -25.36 -16.03 -15.61
N GLY A 49 -24.98 -15.33 -16.66
CA GLY A 49 -23.59 -15.03 -16.98
C GLY A 49 -23.28 -15.15 -18.48
N ILE A 50 -22.00 -14.97 -18.83
CA ILE A 50 -21.50 -15.10 -20.20
C ILE A 50 -21.42 -16.60 -20.55
N LYS A 51 -22.13 -17.00 -21.58
CA LYS A 51 -22.11 -18.39 -22.05
C LYS A 51 -20.76 -18.76 -22.67
N VAL A 52 -20.33 -20.00 -22.44
CA VAL A 52 -19.13 -20.52 -23.07
C VAL A 52 -19.42 -20.76 -24.57
N PRO A 53 -18.64 -20.20 -25.48
CA PRO A 53 -18.83 -20.43 -26.92
C PRO A 53 -18.83 -21.92 -27.25
N GLY A 54 -19.91 -22.39 -27.91
CA GLY A 54 -20.09 -23.79 -28.28
C GLY A 54 -20.59 -24.70 -27.13
N ASN A 55 -20.87 -24.16 -25.95
CA ASN A 55 -21.44 -24.91 -24.82
C ASN A 55 -22.41 -24.05 -23.98
N GLU A 56 -23.67 -23.98 -24.44
CA GLU A 56 -24.71 -23.13 -23.85
C GLU A 56 -25.10 -23.52 -22.40
N ASN A 57 -24.75 -24.72 -21.94
CA ASN A 57 -25.00 -25.17 -20.58
C ASN A 57 -23.95 -24.67 -19.57
N HIS A 58 -22.90 -24.02 -20.05
CA HIS A 58 -21.82 -23.49 -19.21
C HIS A 58 -21.79 -21.96 -19.26
N VAL A 59 -21.56 -21.34 -18.12
CA VAL A 59 -21.22 -19.92 -18.02
C VAL A 59 -19.75 -19.75 -17.62
N ILE A 60 -19.10 -18.73 -18.16
CA ILE A 60 -17.71 -18.43 -17.83
C ILE A 60 -17.58 -18.12 -16.34
N TYR A 61 -16.53 -18.66 -15.71
CA TYR A 61 -16.23 -18.38 -14.30
C TYR A 61 -15.76 -16.95 -14.10
N VAL A 62 -16.38 -16.25 -13.16
CA VAL A 62 -16.18 -14.81 -12.92
C VAL A 62 -14.71 -14.38 -12.78
N TRP A 63 -13.83 -15.22 -12.25
CA TRP A 63 -12.42 -14.88 -12.12
C TRP A 63 -11.65 -14.85 -13.42
N ILE A 64 -12.10 -15.59 -14.45
CA ILE A 64 -11.50 -15.48 -15.79
C ILE A 64 -11.82 -14.11 -16.37
N ASP A 65 -13.08 -13.68 -16.27
CA ASP A 65 -13.53 -12.36 -16.68
C ASP A 65 -12.81 -11.25 -15.90
N ALA A 66 -12.84 -11.35 -14.56
CA ALA A 66 -12.23 -10.35 -13.67
C ALA A 66 -10.73 -10.16 -13.92
N LEU A 67 -9.97 -11.23 -14.12
CA LEU A 67 -8.53 -11.15 -14.37
C LEU A 67 -8.21 -10.61 -15.77
N THR A 68 -8.95 -11.06 -16.81
CA THR A 68 -8.74 -10.56 -18.17
C THR A 68 -9.13 -9.10 -18.33
N ASN A 69 -9.95 -8.55 -17.43
CA ASN A 69 -10.32 -7.13 -17.44
C ASN A 69 -9.10 -6.19 -17.35
N TYR A 70 -8.02 -6.59 -16.69
CA TYR A 70 -6.79 -5.81 -16.67
C TYR A 70 -6.21 -5.54 -18.06
N LEU A 71 -6.40 -6.47 -18.99
CA LEU A 71 -5.96 -6.33 -20.37
C LEU A 71 -7.03 -5.67 -21.26
N THR A 72 -8.29 -6.07 -21.11
CA THR A 72 -9.40 -5.53 -21.92
C THR A 72 -9.61 -4.04 -21.67
N ALA A 73 -9.42 -3.57 -20.43
CA ALA A 73 -9.43 -2.16 -20.10
C ALA A 73 -8.34 -1.34 -20.81
N LEU A 74 -7.26 -2.00 -21.26
CA LEU A 74 -6.16 -1.40 -22.00
C LEU A 74 -6.30 -1.54 -23.52
N GLY A 75 -7.40 -2.15 -23.98
CA GLY A 75 -7.70 -2.32 -25.41
C GLY A 75 -7.19 -3.63 -26.02
N TYR A 76 -6.79 -4.63 -25.18
CA TYR A 76 -6.43 -5.95 -25.72
C TYR A 76 -7.57 -6.48 -26.63
N PRO A 77 -7.29 -7.07 -27.80
CA PRO A 77 -6.01 -7.63 -28.22
C PRO A 77 -5.04 -6.67 -28.96
N ASP A 78 -5.33 -5.39 -29.07
CA ASP A 78 -4.39 -4.44 -29.66
C ASP A 78 -3.22 -4.12 -28.71
N VAL A 79 -2.21 -5.00 -28.72
CA VAL A 79 -0.99 -4.86 -27.91
C VAL A 79 -0.04 -3.76 -28.39
N LYS A 80 -0.37 -3.06 -29.50
CA LYS A 80 0.43 -1.96 -30.06
C LYS A 80 -0.18 -0.61 -29.75
N SER A 81 -1.38 -0.55 -29.17
CA SER A 81 -1.98 0.70 -28.77
C SER A 81 -1.13 1.43 -27.73
N GLU A 82 -1.09 2.75 -27.80
CA GLU A 82 -0.38 3.59 -26.83
C GLU A 82 -0.82 3.28 -25.39
N ARG A 83 -2.12 3.07 -25.18
CA ARG A 83 -2.68 2.74 -23.87
C ARG A 83 -2.13 1.43 -23.33
N TYR A 84 -2.05 0.37 -24.17
CA TYR A 84 -1.49 -0.92 -23.75
C TYR A 84 0.01 -0.78 -23.42
N LEU A 85 0.78 -0.15 -24.29
CA LEU A 85 2.22 0.01 -24.12
C LEU A 85 2.61 0.85 -22.92
N ASN A 86 1.78 1.82 -22.54
CA ASN A 86 2.04 2.70 -21.38
C ASN A 86 1.67 2.06 -20.02
N TYR A 87 0.68 1.14 -20.00
CA TYR A 87 0.13 0.61 -18.76
C TYR A 87 0.31 -0.89 -18.56
N TRP A 88 0.79 -1.64 -19.57
CA TRP A 88 1.10 -3.04 -19.44
C TRP A 88 2.55 -3.35 -19.85
N PRO A 89 3.31 -4.13 -19.05
CA PRO A 89 2.90 -4.77 -17.79
C PRO A 89 2.65 -3.76 -16.65
N ALA A 90 1.64 -4.04 -15.83
CA ALA A 90 1.36 -3.23 -14.64
C ALA A 90 2.55 -3.26 -13.66
N ASN A 91 2.91 -2.09 -13.09
CA ASN A 91 3.95 -2.02 -12.07
C ASN A 91 3.53 -2.78 -10.81
N TYR A 92 2.29 -2.58 -10.37
CA TYR A 92 1.73 -3.20 -9.19
C TYR A 92 0.29 -3.66 -9.42
N HIS A 93 -0.04 -4.86 -8.95
CA HIS A 93 -1.41 -5.22 -8.61
C HIS A 93 -1.55 -5.14 -7.08
N ILE A 94 -2.31 -4.16 -6.59
CA ILE A 94 -2.57 -3.99 -5.15
C ILE A 94 -3.90 -4.68 -4.86
N VAL A 95 -3.87 -5.72 -4.04
CA VAL A 95 -5.02 -6.61 -3.83
C VAL A 95 -5.19 -6.99 -2.36
N GLY A 96 -6.41 -7.30 -1.96
CA GLY A 96 -6.66 -7.91 -0.66
C GLY A 96 -6.07 -9.32 -0.58
N LYS A 97 -5.64 -9.73 0.60
CA LYS A 97 -5.05 -11.06 0.84
C LYS A 97 -5.96 -12.22 0.46
N ASP A 98 -7.28 -12.02 0.47
CA ASP A 98 -8.30 -13.02 0.14
C ASP A 98 -8.31 -13.38 -1.35
N ILE A 99 -7.86 -12.48 -2.21
CA ILE A 99 -7.78 -12.71 -3.66
C ILE A 99 -6.32 -12.91 -4.15
N LEU A 100 -5.38 -13.10 -3.23
CA LEU A 100 -3.96 -13.25 -3.53
C LEU A 100 -3.69 -14.39 -4.52
N ARG A 101 -4.30 -15.57 -4.29
CA ARG A 101 -4.06 -16.74 -5.16
C ARG A 101 -4.52 -16.54 -6.59
N PHE A 102 -5.58 -15.76 -6.80
CA PHE A 102 -6.05 -15.42 -8.13
C PHE A 102 -5.03 -14.57 -8.88
N HIS A 103 -4.40 -13.62 -8.20
CA HIS A 103 -3.46 -12.67 -8.80
C HIS A 103 -2.02 -13.18 -8.86
N ALA A 104 -1.61 -13.97 -7.88
CA ALA A 104 -0.24 -14.46 -7.80
C ALA A 104 -0.02 -15.83 -8.43
N ILE A 105 -1.07 -16.65 -8.64
CA ILE A 105 -0.96 -18.00 -9.21
C ILE A 105 -1.74 -18.10 -10.52
N TYR A 106 -3.08 -17.89 -10.48
CA TYR A 106 -3.92 -18.14 -11.64
C TYR A 106 -3.67 -17.12 -12.75
N TRP A 107 -3.52 -15.85 -12.40
CA TRP A 107 -3.26 -14.79 -13.38
C TRP A 107 -1.90 -14.96 -14.08
N PRO A 108 -0.78 -15.17 -13.39
CA PRO A 108 0.49 -15.49 -14.04
C PRO A 108 0.42 -16.73 -14.94
N ALA A 109 -0.23 -17.80 -14.50
CA ALA A 109 -0.39 -18.99 -15.35
C ALA A 109 -1.18 -18.71 -16.62
N LEU A 110 -2.27 -17.93 -16.55
CA LEU A 110 -3.06 -17.52 -17.72
C LEU A 110 -2.24 -16.65 -18.68
N LEU A 111 -1.49 -15.68 -18.15
CA LEU A 111 -0.62 -14.82 -18.94
C LEU A 111 0.50 -15.60 -19.63
N MET A 112 1.16 -16.51 -18.90
CA MET A 112 2.19 -17.39 -19.47
C MET A 112 1.61 -18.28 -20.57
N ALA A 113 0.39 -18.83 -20.39
CA ALA A 113 -0.29 -19.64 -21.39
C ALA A 113 -0.66 -18.84 -22.65
N ALA A 114 -0.94 -17.56 -22.50
CA ALA A 114 -1.23 -16.64 -23.59
C ALA A 114 0.03 -16.00 -24.22
N ASN A 115 1.24 -16.31 -23.74
CA ASN A 115 2.50 -15.67 -24.10
C ASN A 115 2.47 -14.14 -23.90
N LEU A 116 1.84 -13.67 -22.84
CA LEU A 116 1.77 -12.26 -22.46
C LEU A 116 2.71 -11.94 -21.31
N PRO A 117 3.24 -10.71 -21.22
CA PRO A 117 4.07 -10.29 -20.09
C PRO A 117 3.29 -10.31 -18.78
N LEU A 118 3.98 -10.66 -17.69
CA LEU A 118 3.41 -10.65 -16.36
C LEU A 118 3.49 -9.25 -15.75
N PRO A 119 2.61 -8.91 -14.77
CA PRO A 119 2.80 -7.71 -13.96
C PRO A 119 4.12 -7.77 -13.20
N ASN A 120 4.69 -6.62 -12.85
CA ASN A 120 5.99 -6.58 -12.19
C ASN A 120 5.90 -7.09 -10.74
N GLN A 121 4.81 -6.76 -10.03
CA GLN A 121 4.67 -7.10 -8.63
C GLN A 121 3.21 -7.22 -8.18
N ILE A 122 2.94 -8.14 -7.26
CA ILE A 122 1.65 -8.30 -6.57
C ILE A 122 1.83 -7.86 -5.11
N ILE A 123 1.05 -6.88 -4.70
CA ILE A 123 1.09 -6.32 -3.34
C ILE A 123 -0.19 -6.72 -2.62
N ALA A 124 -0.08 -7.58 -1.62
CA ALA A 124 -1.23 -8.05 -0.86
C ALA A 124 -1.36 -7.30 0.47
N HIS A 125 -2.46 -6.58 0.66
CA HIS A 125 -2.78 -5.94 1.93
C HIS A 125 -3.70 -6.80 2.80
N GLY A 126 -3.68 -6.54 4.12
CA GLY A 126 -4.58 -7.18 5.08
C GLY A 126 -6.00 -6.60 5.07
N TRP A 127 -6.83 -7.10 5.94
CA TRP A 127 -8.18 -6.60 6.13
C TRP A 127 -8.24 -5.53 7.21
N TRP A 128 -9.22 -4.65 7.10
CA TRP A 128 -9.68 -3.83 8.20
C TRP A 128 -10.89 -4.50 8.86
N THR A 129 -10.79 -4.71 10.17
CA THR A 129 -11.89 -5.12 11.03
C THR A 129 -12.43 -3.92 11.79
N VAL A 130 -13.58 -4.04 12.41
CA VAL A 130 -14.16 -3.06 13.33
C VAL A 130 -14.47 -3.79 14.62
N GLU A 131 -13.86 -3.36 15.72
CA GLU A 131 -13.99 -4.02 17.03
C GLU A 131 -13.66 -5.52 16.96
N LYS A 132 -12.61 -5.87 16.20
CA LYS A 132 -12.13 -7.23 15.92
C LYS A 132 -13.07 -8.11 15.09
N GLU A 133 -14.15 -7.55 14.58
CA GLU A 133 -15.10 -8.25 13.71
C GLU A 133 -14.92 -7.83 12.25
N LYS A 134 -15.11 -8.79 11.33
CA LYS A 134 -15.07 -8.51 9.90
C LYS A 134 -16.18 -7.54 9.52
N MET A 135 -15.85 -6.49 8.75
CA MET A 135 -16.85 -5.58 8.20
C MET A 135 -17.85 -6.33 7.31
N SER A 136 -19.13 -6.17 7.57
CA SER A 136 -20.20 -6.80 6.83
C SER A 136 -21.44 -5.90 6.79
N LYS A 137 -22.05 -5.77 5.62
CA LYS A 137 -23.29 -5.02 5.45
C LYS A 137 -24.44 -5.58 6.32
N SER A 138 -24.46 -6.88 6.50
CA SER A 138 -25.49 -7.57 7.33
C SER A 138 -25.32 -7.27 8.82
N MET A 139 -24.13 -6.98 9.29
CA MET A 139 -23.84 -6.60 10.67
C MET A 139 -23.94 -5.09 10.92
N GLY A 140 -24.05 -4.29 9.86
CA GLY A 140 -24.15 -2.84 9.98
C GLY A 140 -22.88 -2.15 10.51
N ASN A 141 -21.72 -2.84 10.50
CA ASN A 141 -20.45 -2.35 11.03
C ASN A 141 -19.50 -1.84 9.92
N VAL A 142 -20.04 -1.57 8.72
CA VAL A 142 -19.26 -1.04 7.61
C VAL A 142 -18.98 0.44 7.84
N ILE A 143 -17.71 0.83 7.80
CA ILE A 143 -17.29 2.23 7.87
C ILE A 143 -17.45 2.86 6.48
N ASP A 144 -18.24 3.92 6.38
CA ASP A 144 -18.34 4.73 5.16
C ASP A 144 -17.17 5.70 5.08
N PRO A 145 -16.28 5.57 4.08
CA PRO A 145 -15.15 6.50 3.91
C PRO A 145 -15.59 7.96 3.72
N ASN A 146 -16.74 8.20 3.08
CA ASN A 146 -17.22 9.58 2.85
C ASN A 146 -17.64 10.25 4.16
N GLU A 147 -18.26 9.52 5.07
CA GLU A 147 -18.59 10.04 6.41
C GLU A 147 -17.32 10.36 7.20
N MET A 148 -16.30 9.46 7.13
CA MET A 148 -15.03 9.67 7.80
C MET A 148 -14.30 10.90 7.24
N ILE A 149 -14.26 11.04 5.92
CA ILE A 149 -13.66 12.20 5.24
C ILE A 149 -14.38 13.50 5.61
N SER A 150 -15.70 13.48 5.60
CA SER A 150 -16.50 14.67 5.97
C SER A 150 -16.27 15.11 7.42
N LYS A 151 -16.10 14.16 8.33
CA LYS A 151 -15.98 14.43 9.77
C LYS A 151 -14.55 14.73 10.23
N TYR A 152 -13.56 14.06 9.67
CA TYR A 152 -12.18 14.10 10.15
C TYR A 152 -11.19 14.69 9.15
N GLY A 153 -11.58 14.87 7.89
CA GLY A 153 -10.73 15.32 6.80
C GLY A 153 -10.11 14.18 5.99
N LEU A 154 -9.88 14.45 4.70
CA LEU A 154 -9.36 13.46 3.75
C LEU A 154 -7.93 13.00 4.13
N ASP A 155 -7.03 13.97 4.37
CA ASP A 155 -5.62 13.67 4.62
C ASP A 155 -5.42 12.98 5.96
N GLN A 156 -6.18 13.37 6.99
CA GLN A 156 -6.18 12.74 8.30
C GLN A 156 -6.62 11.28 8.24
N PHE A 157 -7.69 11.00 7.49
CA PHE A 157 -8.19 9.65 7.33
C PHE A 157 -7.22 8.78 6.53
N ARG A 158 -6.67 9.29 5.43
CA ARG A 158 -5.62 8.58 4.64
C ARG A 158 -4.38 8.33 5.46
N PHE A 159 -3.90 9.32 6.21
CA PHE A 159 -2.75 9.17 7.10
C PHE A 159 -2.97 8.03 8.10
N PHE A 160 -4.11 8.02 8.78
CA PHE A 160 -4.47 6.97 9.72
C PHE A 160 -4.40 5.58 9.07
N LEU A 161 -5.08 5.39 7.93
CA LEU A 161 -5.12 4.09 7.24
C LEU A 161 -3.73 3.57 6.82
N LEU A 162 -2.83 4.47 6.47
CA LEU A 162 -1.49 4.10 6.00
C LEU A 162 -0.47 3.97 7.14
N ARG A 163 -0.71 4.65 8.28
CA ARG A 163 0.23 4.69 9.41
C ARG A 163 -0.09 3.68 10.50
N GLU A 164 -1.38 3.40 10.76
CA GLU A 164 -1.82 2.65 11.94
C GLU A 164 -1.35 1.21 11.94
N VAL A 165 -1.34 0.56 10.77
CA VAL A 165 -1.03 -0.87 10.65
C VAL A 165 0.11 -1.08 9.68
N PRO A 166 1.11 -1.93 10.01
CA PRO A 166 2.11 -2.35 9.05
C PRO A 166 1.45 -2.96 7.81
N PHE A 167 1.84 -2.48 6.63
CA PHE A 167 1.23 -2.89 5.36
C PHE A 167 1.33 -4.43 5.17
N GLY A 168 0.19 -5.05 4.81
CA GLY A 168 0.08 -6.51 4.68
C GLY A 168 -0.54 -7.21 5.90
N ASN A 169 -0.57 -6.57 7.05
CA ASN A 169 -1.22 -7.09 8.25
C ASN A 169 -2.70 -6.68 8.31
N ASP A 170 -3.48 -7.40 9.09
CA ASP A 170 -4.83 -7.00 9.43
C ASP A 170 -4.82 -5.86 10.44
N GLY A 171 -5.70 -4.90 10.28
CA GLY A 171 -5.90 -3.79 11.19
C GLY A 171 -7.28 -3.76 11.80
N ASP A 172 -7.39 -3.19 13.00
CA ASP A 172 -8.67 -2.96 13.64
C ASP A 172 -8.98 -1.47 13.66
N PHE A 173 -10.07 -1.10 13.01
CA PHE A 173 -10.49 0.29 12.92
C PHE A 173 -11.30 0.67 14.17
N SER A 174 -10.90 1.77 14.79
CA SER A 174 -11.76 2.44 15.77
C SER A 174 -11.64 3.97 15.62
N ILE A 175 -12.73 4.66 15.90
CA ILE A 175 -12.75 6.13 15.90
C ILE A 175 -11.78 6.69 16.94
N SER A 176 -11.66 6.03 18.09
CA SER A 176 -10.74 6.43 19.16
C SER A 176 -9.27 6.35 18.70
N SER A 177 -8.89 5.28 17.99
CA SER A 177 -7.54 5.14 17.42
C SER A 177 -7.28 6.21 16.36
N LEU A 178 -8.24 6.49 15.47
CA LEU A 178 -8.12 7.54 14.46
C LEU A 178 -7.88 8.91 15.12
N VAL A 179 -8.73 9.29 16.10
CA VAL A 179 -8.60 10.58 16.80
C VAL A 179 -7.29 10.65 17.58
N SER A 180 -6.90 9.57 18.26
CA SER A 180 -5.64 9.52 18.99
C SER A 180 -4.44 9.71 18.07
N ARG A 181 -4.41 9.01 16.92
CA ARG A 181 -3.33 9.09 15.94
C ARG A 181 -3.22 10.49 15.31
N VAL A 182 -4.35 11.06 14.90
CA VAL A 182 -4.39 12.42 14.34
C VAL A 182 -3.90 13.45 15.38
N ASN A 183 -4.34 13.34 16.61
CA ASN A 183 -3.91 14.27 17.64
C ASN A 183 -2.43 14.12 17.99
N SER A 184 -1.92 12.89 18.15
CA SER A 184 -0.52 12.67 18.51
C SER A 184 0.42 13.06 17.38
N ASP A 185 0.24 12.48 16.21
CA ASP A 185 1.23 12.53 15.12
C ASP A 185 1.08 13.82 14.29
N LEU A 186 -0.16 14.24 13.99
CA LEU A 186 -0.38 15.42 13.15
C LEU A 186 -0.50 16.70 13.98
N ALA A 187 -1.35 16.77 15.01
CA ALA A 187 -1.56 18.01 15.74
C ALA A 187 -0.41 18.30 16.70
N ASN A 188 -0.10 17.37 17.62
CA ASN A 188 0.87 17.59 18.69
C ASN A 188 2.34 17.41 18.27
N SER A 189 2.60 16.72 17.14
CA SER A 189 3.95 16.54 16.61
C SER A 189 4.17 17.50 15.42
N PHE A 190 3.69 17.17 14.24
CA PHE A 190 3.90 17.97 13.03
C PHE A 190 3.35 19.41 13.16
N GLY A 191 2.11 19.56 13.60
CA GLY A 191 1.47 20.86 13.80
C GLY A 191 2.20 21.72 14.82
N ASN A 192 2.69 21.12 15.90
CA ASN A 192 3.50 21.81 16.90
C ASN A 192 4.84 22.30 16.32
N LEU A 193 5.55 21.46 15.56
CA LEU A 193 6.78 21.88 14.88
C LEU A 193 6.53 23.07 13.94
N VAL A 194 5.51 22.96 13.08
CA VAL A 194 5.15 24.04 12.15
C VAL A 194 4.82 25.34 12.90
N ASN A 195 3.98 25.24 13.93
CA ASN A 195 3.60 26.41 14.71
C ASN A 195 4.78 27.05 15.44
N ARG A 196 5.68 26.25 16.02
CA ARG A 196 6.91 26.75 16.68
C ARG A 196 7.79 27.50 15.69
N VAL A 197 8.13 26.87 14.55
CA VAL A 197 9.02 27.48 13.56
C VAL A 197 8.44 28.78 13.03
N PHE A 198 7.18 28.78 12.58
CA PHE A 198 6.56 30.01 12.07
C PHE A 198 6.38 31.10 13.12
N SER A 199 5.98 30.74 14.34
CA SER A 199 5.82 31.71 15.41
C SER A 199 7.15 32.36 15.84
N MET A 200 8.23 31.57 15.92
CA MET A 200 9.55 32.07 16.24
C MET A 200 10.09 32.99 15.12
N THR A 201 9.96 32.55 13.86
CA THR A 201 10.40 33.34 12.71
C THR A 201 9.66 34.65 12.61
N ASN A 202 8.34 34.65 12.76
CA ASN A 202 7.56 35.88 12.73
C ASN A 202 7.86 36.81 13.90
N LYS A 203 8.00 36.27 15.11
CA LYS A 203 8.20 37.07 16.33
C LYS A 203 9.58 37.69 16.42
N ASN A 204 10.62 36.94 16.01
CA ASN A 204 12.01 37.33 16.25
C ASN A 204 12.73 37.81 14.99
N LEU A 205 12.20 37.51 13.80
CA LEU A 205 12.89 37.74 12.51
C LEU A 205 11.96 38.44 11.47
N ASP A 206 10.85 39.01 11.93
CA ASP A 206 9.86 39.68 11.05
C ASP A 206 9.41 38.84 9.85
N GLY A 207 9.35 37.51 10.02
CA GLY A 207 8.99 36.56 8.99
C GLY A 207 10.08 36.25 7.95
N LEU A 208 11.28 36.75 8.13
CA LEU A 208 12.41 36.51 7.24
C LEU A 208 13.33 35.43 7.79
N ILE A 209 13.76 34.51 6.93
CA ILE A 209 14.80 33.53 7.28
C ILE A 209 16.17 34.18 7.00
N PRO A 210 17.01 34.41 8.03
CA PRO A 210 18.32 35.03 7.81
C PRO A 210 19.26 34.03 7.16
N ASP A 211 20.25 34.56 6.48
CA ASP A 211 21.44 33.80 6.10
C ASP A 211 22.31 33.62 7.34
N ALA A 212 22.47 32.39 7.80
CA ALA A 212 23.20 32.06 9.01
C ALA A 212 24.21 30.94 8.76
N GLU A 213 25.32 30.99 9.48
CA GLU A 213 26.33 29.93 9.43
C GLU A 213 25.77 28.66 10.10
N ILE A 214 25.95 27.52 9.43
CA ILE A 214 25.57 26.20 9.93
C ILE A 214 26.65 25.74 10.91
N THR A 215 26.29 25.57 12.17
CA THR A 215 27.18 25.04 13.21
C THR A 215 27.21 23.52 13.20
N ASP A 216 28.01 22.91 14.07
CA ASP A 216 28.10 21.44 14.14
C ASP A 216 26.81 20.81 14.66
N LYS A 217 26.00 21.51 15.46
CA LYS A 217 24.69 21.04 15.92
C LYS A 217 23.70 20.91 14.75
N GLU A 218 23.64 21.92 13.87
CA GLU A 218 22.78 21.89 12.69
C GLU A 218 23.25 20.83 11.69
N LYS A 219 24.59 20.65 11.54
CA LYS A 219 25.13 19.58 10.67
C LYS A 219 24.64 18.22 11.11
N ILE A 220 24.70 17.91 12.42
CA ILE A 220 24.21 16.64 12.98
C ILE A 220 22.70 16.46 12.71
N LEU A 221 21.91 17.53 12.87
CA LEU A 221 20.48 17.46 12.56
C LEU A 221 20.21 17.19 11.09
N ILE A 222 20.94 17.88 10.19
CA ILE A 222 20.83 17.70 8.74
C ILE A 222 21.21 16.26 8.36
N GLU A 223 22.33 15.74 8.85
CA GLU A 223 22.78 14.37 8.60
C GLU A 223 21.74 13.35 9.09
N THR A 224 21.15 13.57 10.27
CA THR A 224 20.06 12.73 10.79
C THR A 224 18.83 12.77 9.88
N CYS A 225 18.44 13.96 9.38
CA CYS A 225 17.34 14.10 8.44
C CYS A 225 17.60 13.38 7.12
N ASP A 226 18.83 13.51 6.57
CA ASP A 226 19.22 12.87 5.31
C ASP A 226 19.22 11.34 5.42
N GLU A 227 19.67 10.79 6.55
CA GLU A 227 19.57 9.36 6.86
C GLU A 227 18.11 8.91 6.87
N LYS A 228 17.23 9.62 7.57
CA LYS A 228 15.80 9.28 7.65
C LYS A 228 15.05 9.45 6.33
N ILE A 229 15.44 10.43 5.50
CA ILE A 229 14.93 10.55 4.12
C ILE A 229 15.35 9.33 3.29
N SER A 230 16.58 8.86 3.44
CA SER A 230 17.07 7.66 2.77
C SER A 230 16.27 6.42 3.22
N ASP A 231 16.03 6.24 4.51
CA ASP A 231 15.18 5.20 5.08
C ASP A 231 13.76 5.26 4.50
N TYR A 232 13.16 6.46 4.47
CA TYR A 232 11.84 6.70 3.87
C TYR A 232 11.78 6.18 2.42
N MET A 233 12.76 6.53 1.60
CA MET A 233 12.80 6.11 0.19
C MET A 233 12.90 4.60 0.04
N VAL A 234 13.69 3.93 0.88
CA VAL A 234 13.82 2.48 0.91
C VAL A 234 12.52 1.81 1.32
N PHE A 235 11.90 2.25 2.43
CA PHE A 235 10.64 1.70 2.91
C PHE A 235 9.49 1.94 1.91
N PHE A 236 9.42 3.14 1.34
CA PHE A 236 8.40 3.46 0.36
C PHE A 236 8.51 2.58 -0.89
N LYS A 237 9.73 2.40 -1.42
CA LYS A 237 10.00 1.51 -2.56
C LYS A 237 9.61 0.05 -2.26
N ASN A 238 9.77 -0.39 -1.02
CA ASN A 238 9.40 -1.74 -0.58
C ASN A 238 7.94 -1.88 -0.18
N VAL A 239 7.13 -0.82 -0.35
CA VAL A 239 5.71 -0.78 0.06
C VAL A 239 5.51 -0.96 1.58
N GLU A 240 6.52 -0.63 2.38
CA GLU A 240 6.45 -0.59 3.84
C GLU A 240 5.98 0.79 4.32
N ILE A 241 4.77 1.19 3.90
CA ILE A 241 4.27 2.57 4.00
C ILE A 241 4.25 3.09 5.44
N SER A 242 3.86 2.26 6.42
CA SER A 242 3.83 2.67 7.82
C SER A 242 5.22 3.01 8.37
N LYS A 243 6.26 2.27 7.96
CA LYS A 243 7.66 2.56 8.30
C LYS A 243 8.19 3.81 7.60
N ALA A 244 7.81 4.02 6.34
CA ALA A 244 8.13 5.26 5.62
C ALA A 244 7.56 6.48 6.36
N LEU A 245 6.30 6.43 6.79
CA LEU A 245 5.69 7.50 7.58
C LEU A 245 6.34 7.64 8.98
N GLU A 246 6.87 6.56 9.56
CA GLU A 246 7.63 6.59 10.81
C GLU A 246 8.94 7.34 10.66
N SER A 247 9.68 7.12 9.57
CA SER A 247 10.90 7.89 9.27
C SER A 247 10.63 9.40 9.21
N VAL A 248 9.47 9.82 8.65
CA VAL A 248 9.06 11.23 8.67
C VAL A 248 8.77 11.71 10.11
N SER A 249 8.13 10.89 10.94
CA SER A 249 7.88 11.21 12.35
C SER A 249 9.16 11.35 13.16
N ASP A 250 10.19 10.56 12.84
CA ASP A 250 11.52 10.65 13.46
C ASP A 250 12.20 12.00 13.12
N ILE A 251 12.10 12.46 11.85
CA ILE A 251 12.60 13.79 11.45
C ILE A 251 11.90 14.88 12.25
N ILE A 252 10.57 14.85 12.33
CA ILE A 252 9.79 15.82 13.09
C ILE A 252 10.22 15.84 14.56
N SER A 253 10.40 14.67 15.17
CA SER A 253 10.81 14.52 16.54
C SER A 253 12.22 15.09 16.78
N SER A 254 13.17 14.84 15.88
CA SER A 254 14.53 15.41 15.94
C SER A 254 14.50 16.93 15.83
N CYS A 255 13.69 17.49 14.94
CA CYS A 255 13.51 18.93 14.82
C CYS A 255 12.85 19.56 16.07
N LEU A 256 11.87 18.89 16.67
CA LEU A 256 11.24 19.36 17.88
C LEU A 256 12.20 19.36 19.09
N LEU A 257 13.05 18.35 19.20
CA LEU A 257 14.08 18.28 20.24
C LEU A 257 15.07 19.43 20.06
N TYR A 258 15.61 19.63 18.86
CA TYR A 258 16.51 20.72 18.55
C TYR A 258 15.91 22.10 18.89
N THR A 259 14.64 22.34 18.54
CA THR A 259 13.97 23.62 18.84
C THR A 259 13.70 23.81 20.35
N SER A 260 13.59 22.74 21.14
CA SER A 260 13.46 22.81 22.59
C SER A 260 14.78 23.19 23.26
N ASP A 261 15.87 22.55 22.87
CA ASP A 261 17.22 22.84 23.41
C ASP A 261 17.65 24.28 23.09
N ALA A 262 17.36 24.77 21.88
CA ALA A 262 17.63 26.14 21.49
C ALA A 262 16.83 27.18 22.31
N ALA A 263 15.60 26.84 22.73
CA ALA A 263 14.78 27.71 23.58
C ALA A 263 15.31 27.77 25.02
N ASP A 264 15.80 26.65 25.58
CA ASP A 264 16.37 26.60 26.92
C ASP A 264 17.74 27.31 27.01
N GLU A 265 18.58 27.24 25.96
CA GLU A 265 19.83 27.99 25.88
C GLU A 265 19.59 29.52 25.83
N SER A 266 18.52 29.98 25.17
CA SER A 266 18.17 31.40 25.07
C SER A 266 17.60 31.98 26.39
N CYS A 267 17.14 31.14 27.30
CA CYS A 267 16.68 31.56 28.65
C CYS A 267 17.83 31.63 29.69
N SER A 268 19.03 31.23 29.33
CA SER A 268 20.21 31.15 30.23
C SER A 268 21.18 32.33 30.06
N VAL A 269 20.82 33.40 29.34
CA VAL A 269 21.63 34.61 29.12
C VAL A 269 21.01 35.84 29.81
#